data_bfe0a7c54e3adb5d96955fd5d3ae1005
#
_entry.id   bfe0a7c54e3adb5d96955fd5d3ae1005
#
_cell.length_a   1.000
_cell.length_b   1.000
_cell.length_c   1.000
_cell.angle_alpha   90.00
_cell.angle_beta   90.00
_cell.angle_gamma   90.00
#
_symmetry.space_group_name_H-M   'P 1'
#
loop_
_entity.id
_entity.type
_entity.pdbx_description
1 polymer ?
#
loop_
_entity_poly.entity_id
_entity_poly.type
_entity_poly.pdbx_seq_one_letter_code
_entity_poly.pdbx_strand_id
1 'polypeptide(L)'
;MLDPNTDKDVVQEIISSDSEILNLLDLESASNLEIAKHIIKRSRWDDLAGNDKRISIYFRPSRSTRNEITVAPVIQVDCHVPAKQDYIAEKVMKRVKILLHKRMVNNRPLYLESSLGELPTMPGFYCAGCRFYYYSII
;
A
#
# COMPACT_ATOMS: atom_id res chain seq x y z
N MET A 1 -20.12 11.53 0.75
CA MET A 1 -19.15 10.48 0.39
C MET A 1 -17.75 11.08 0.31
N LEU A 2 -16.77 10.39 0.83
CA LEU A 2 -15.40 10.87 0.82
C LEU A 2 -14.73 10.57 -0.52
N ASP A 3 -13.85 11.47 -0.94
CA ASP A 3 -13.08 11.34 -2.18
C ASP A 3 -12.11 10.15 -2.04
N PRO A 4 -12.11 9.19 -2.98
CA PRO A 4 -11.16 8.07 -2.96
C PRO A 4 -9.69 8.50 -2.92
N ASN A 5 -9.35 9.62 -3.57
CA ASN A 5 -7.98 10.14 -3.52
C ASN A 5 -7.60 10.61 -2.11
N THR A 6 -8.56 11.19 -1.39
CA THR A 6 -8.34 11.58 0.00
C THR A 6 -8.09 10.35 0.87
N ASP A 7 -8.79 9.24 0.63
CA ASP A 7 -8.56 8.00 1.36
C ASP A 7 -7.14 7.46 1.09
N LYS A 8 -6.68 7.49 -0.16
CA LYS A 8 -5.32 7.09 -0.49
C LYS A 8 -4.28 8.01 0.17
N ASP A 9 -4.58 9.30 0.26
CA ASP A 9 -3.69 10.26 0.91
C ASP A 9 -3.51 9.91 2.39
N VAL A 10 -4.59 9.55 3.08
CA VAL A 10 -4.54 9.15 4.49
C VAL A 10 -3.73 7.86 4.65
N VAL A 11 -3.94 6.87 3.80
CA VAL A 11 -3.19 5.62 3.85
C VAL A 11 -1.70 5.88 3.59
N GLN A 12 -1.37 6.70 2.60
CA GLN A 12 0.01 7.08 2.32
C GLN A 12 0.66 7.75 3.53
N GLU A 13 -0.05 8.66 4.17
CA GLU A 13 0.47 9.37 5.34
C GLU A 13 0.75 8.40 6.50
N ILE A 14 -0.16 7.47 6.76
CA ILE A 14 0.05 6.47 7.80
C ILE A 14 1.32 5.66 7.53
N ILE A 15 1.49 5.19 6.32
CA ILE A 15 2.64 4.36 5.93
C ILE A 15 3.93 5.19 5.93
N SER A 16 3.91 6.38 5.34
CA SER A 16 5.10 7.21 5.21
C SER A 16 5.55 7.85 6.51
N SER A 17 4.72 7.83 7.53
CA SER A 17 5.07 8.34 8.87
C SER A 17 5.57 7.27 9.81
N ASP A 18 5.58 6.01 9.39
CA ASP A 18 5.99 4.90 10.24
C ASP A 18 7.50 4.69 10.16
N SER A 19 8.18 4.84 11.30
CA SER A 19 9.63 4.75 11.34
C SER A 19 10.17 3.37 10.94
N GLU A 20 9.44 2.31 11.25
CA GLU A 20 9.87 0.96 10.90
C GLU A 20 9.83 0.74 9.38
N ILE A 21 8.78 1.21 8.71
CA ILE A 21 8.71 1.14 7.25
C ILE A 21 9.81 1.98 6.60
N LEU A 22 10.03 3.20 7.10
CA LEU A 22 11.08 4.05 6.55
C LEU A 22 12.46 3.41 6.71
N ASN A 23 12.72 2.77 7.84
CA ASN A 23 13.96 2.04 8.05
C ASN A 23 14.10 0.87 7.06
N LEU A 24 13.05 0.09 6.87
CA LEU A 24 13.07 -1.04 5.93
C LEU A 24 13.32 -0.60 4.49
N LEU A 25 12.87 0.59 4.11
CA LEU A 25 13.05 1.17 2.78
C LEU A 25 14.31 2.02 2.63
N ASP A 26 15.13 2.11 3.68
CA ASP A 26 16.32 2.97 3.72
C ASP A 26 15.98 4.46 3.53
N LEU A 27 14.86 4.89 4.08
CA LEU A 27 14.35 6.26 3.95
C LEU A 27 14.37 7.05 5.26
N GLU A 28 14.98 6.54 6.29
CA GLU A 28 14.93 7.14 7.65
C GLU A 28 15.55 8.54 7.73
N SER A 29 16.51 8.85 6.85
CA SER A 29 17.14 10.17 6.75
C SER A 29 16.69 10.94 5.51
N ALA A 30 15.67 10.44 4.79
CA ALA A 30 15.26 11.03 3.53
C ALA A 30 14.35 12.25 3.75
N SER A 31 14.38 13.17 2.82
CA SER A 31 13.46 14.30 2.80
C SER A 31 12.03 13.83 2.48
N ASN A 32 11.04 14.68 2.77
CA ASN A 32 9.65 14.37 2.42
C ASN A 32 9.47 14.13 0.93
N LEU A 33 10.22 14.86 0.09
CA LEU A 33 10.17 14.67 -1.35
C LEU A 33 10.69 13.29 -1.76
N GLU A 34 11.79 12.84 -1.17
CA GLU A 34 12.34 11.50 -1.45
C GLU A 34 11.38 10.41 -0.97
N ILE A 35 10.79 10.57 0.20
CA ILE A 35 9.79 9.62 0.71
C ILE A 35 8.62 9.52 -0.28
N ALA A 36 8.14 10.65 -0.79
CA ALA A 36 7.01 10.67 -1.73
C ALA A 36 7.33 10.00 -3.07
N LYS A 37 8.61 9.90 -3.45
CA LYS A 37 9.03 9.18 -4.65
C LYS A 37 9.04 7.67 -4.46
N HIS A 38 9.16 7.20 -3.22
CA HIS A 38 9.27 5.77 -2.92
C HIS A 38 7.99 5.18 -2.32
N ILE A 39 7.08 6.01 -1.83
CA ILE A 39 5.76 5.59 -1.34
C ILE A 39 4.72 6.36 -2.13
N ILE A 40 4.23 5.76 -3.21
CA ILE A 40 3.42 6.43 -4.22
C ILE A 40 1.96 5.96 -4.18
N LYS A 41 1.06 6.81 -4.66
CA LYS A 41 -0.39 6.56 -4.67
C LYS A 41 -0.89 6.10 -6.02
N ARG A 42 -0.15 5.22 -6.67
CA ARG A 42 -0.52 4.61 -7.95
C ARG A 42 0.26 3.33 -8.17
N SER A 43 -0.24 2.48 -9.06
CA SER A 43 0.49 1.27 -9.45
C SER A 43 1.50 1.64 -10.53
N ARG A 44 2.77 1.66 -10.17
CA ARG A 44 3.85 1.95 -11.10
C ARG A 44 5.10 1.21 -10.68
N TRP A 45 5.59 0.34 -11.56
CA TRP A 45 6.77 -0.47 -11.27
C TRP A 45 7.65 -0.71 -12.49
N ASP A 46 7.34 -0.07 -13.63
CA ASP A 46 8.07 -0.25 -14.88
C ASP A 46 9.36 0.56 -14.94
N ASP A 47 9.57 1.48 -14.01
CA ASP A 47 10.73 2.36 -13.94
C ASP A 47 11.66 2.04 -12.75
N LEU A 48 11.51 0.88 -12.13
CA LEU A 48 12.40 0.46 -11.04
C LEU A 48 13.80 0.19 -11.56
N ALA A 49 14.81 0.62 -10.80
CA ALA A 49 16.22 0.45 -11.20
C ALA A 49 17.11 0.33 -9.97
N GLY A 50 18.23 -0.38 -10.11
CA GLY A 50 19.23 -0.48 -9.05
C GLY A 50 18.72 -1.12 -7.79
N ASN A 51 18.84 -0.41 -6.68
CA ASN A 51 18.38 -0.87 -5.36
C ASN A 51 17.08 -0.20 -4.95
N ASP A 52 16.26 0.23 -5.90
CA ASP A 52 14.98 0.86 -5.60
C ASP A 52 14.10 -0.04 -4.75
N LYS A 53 13.47 0.55 -3.76
CA LYS A 53 12.42 -0.05 -2.95
C LYS A 53 11.24 0.88 -3.00
N ARG A 54 10.08 0.36 -3.36
CA ARG A 54 8.90 1.19 -3.59
C ARG A 54 7.65 0.54 -3.00
N ILE A 55 6.83 1.36 -2.37
CA ILE A 55 5.47 0.98 -1.99
C ILE A 55 4.51 1.69 -2.93
N SER A 56 3.60 0.93 -3.53
CA SER A 56 2.53 1.43 -4.39
C SER A 56 1.20 1.24 -3.69
N ILE A 57 0.40 2.31 -3.62
CA ILE A 57 -0.92 2.32 -2.98
C ILE A 57 -1.93 2.70 -4.05
N TYR A 58 -2.90 1.83 -4.32
CA TYR A 58 -3.86 2.11 -5.37
C TYR A 58 -5.17 1.38 -5.14
N PHE A 59 -6.22 1.88 -5.78
CA PHE A 59 -7.52 1.25 -5.72
C PHE A 59 -7.62 0.11 -6.73
N ARG A 60 -8.27 -0.96 -6.30
CA ARG A 60 -8.76 -2.03 -7.16
C ARG A 60 -10.24 -1.79 -7.43
N PRO A 61 -10.84 -2.49 -8.39
CA PRO A 61 -12.29 -2.38 -8.60
C PRO A 61 -13.04 -2.64 -7.29
N SER A 62 -14.03 -1.80 -7.01
CA SER A 62 -14.87 -1.93 -5.82
C SER A 62 -15.70 -3.19 -5.91
N ARG A 63 -16.00 -3.78 -4.74
CA ARG A 63 -16.88 -4.93 -4.64
C ARG A 63 -18.31 -4.48 -4.42
N SER A 64 -19.23 -5.18 -5.06
CA SER A 64 -20.66 -5.00 -4.78
C SER A 64 -20.98 -5.58 -3.41
N THR A 65 -21.90 -4.91 -2.71
CA THR A 65 -22.47 -5.44 -1.47
C THR A 65 -23.88 -5.94 -1.77
N ARG A 66 -24.53 -6.55 -0.77
CA ARG A 66 -25.89 -7.09 -0.95
C ARG A 66 -26.93 -5.99 -1.10
N ASN A 67 -26.69 -4.80 -0.58
CA ASN A 67 -27.62 -3.70 -0.80
C ASN A 67 -27.09 -2.79 -1.91
N GLU A 68 -28.01 -2.03 -2.50
CA GLU A 68 -27.71 -1.22 -3.67
C GLU A 68 -27.09 0.14 -3.35
N ILE A 69 -26.96 0.49 -2.08
CA ILE A 69 -26.48 1.81 -1.66
C ILE A 69 -25.09 1.80 -1.06
N THR A 70 -24.48 0.62 -0.85
CA THR A 70 -23.12 0.54 -0.37
C THR A 70 -22.24 -0.24 -1.33
N VAL A 71 -20.96 0.13 -1.34
CA VAL A 71 -19.90 -0.59 -2.05
C VAL A 71 -18.76 -0.85 -1.10
N ALA A 72 -17.90 -1.79 -1.44
CA ALA A 72 -16.68 -2.05 -0.69
C ALA A 72 -15.47 -1.71 -1.56
N PRO A 73 -14.98 -0.45 -1.52
CA PRO A 73 -13.73 -0.12 -2.18
C PRO A 73 -12.60 -0.97 -1.66
N VAL A 74 -11.68 -1.33 -2.55
CA VAL A 74 -10.52 -2.17 -2.24
C VAL A 74 -9.25 -1.37 -2.51
N ILE A 75 -8.40 -1.24 -1.49
CA ILE A 75 -7.09 -0.61 -1.60
C ILE A 75 -6.04 -1.73 -1.59
N GLN A 76 -5.16 -1.70 -2.56
CA GLN A 76 -4.02 -2.61 -2.61
C GLN A 76 -2.73 -1.86 -2.30
N VAL A 77 -1.90 -2.49 -1.46
CA VAL A 77 -0.57 -1.97 -1.11
C VAL A 77 0.44 -3.02 -1.54
N ASP A 78 1.32 -2.65 -2.45
CA ASP A 78 2.38 -3.51 -2.98
C ASP A 78 3.74 -2.96 -2.58
N CYS A 79 4.71 -3.84 -2.32
CA CYS A 79 6.08 -3.44 -2.06
C CYS A 79 7.00 -4.13 -3.06
N HIS A 80 7.73 -3.32 -3.84
CA HIS A 80 8.70 -3.77 -4.83
C HIS A 80 10.10 -3.56 -4.27
N VAL A 81 10.91 -4.61 -4.29
CA VAL A 81 12.30 -4.58 -3.79
C VAL A 81 13.19 -5.37 -4.74
N PRO A 82 14.52 -5.16 -4.72
CA PRO A 82 15.42 -6.05 -5.47
C PRO A 82 15.21 -7.51 -5.05
N ALA A 83 15.30 -8.42 -6.03
CA ALA A 83 14.96 -9.82 -5.78
C ALA A 83 15.77 -10.47 -4.66
N LYS A 84 17.01 -10.05 -4.47
CA LYS A 84 17.87 -10.57 -3.39
C LYS A 84 17.39 -10.12 -2.00
N GLN A 85 16.50 -9.14 -1.93
CA GLN A 85 16.00 -8.58 -0.69
C GLN A 85 14.50 -8.87 -0.51
N ASP A 86 14.03 -9.99 -1.02
CA ASP A 86 12.62 -10.39 -0.94
C ASP A 86 12.09 -10.37 0.49
N TYR A 87 12.94 -10.71 1.47
CA TYR A 87 12.57 -10.67 2.89
C TYR A 87 12.16 -9.26 3.35
N ILE A 88 12.70 -8.22 2.73
CA ILE A 88 12.32 -6.83 3.06
C ILE A 88 10.86 -6.59 2.68
N ALA A 89 10.42 -7.04 1.48
CA ALA A 89 9.03 -6.91 1.07
C ALA A 89 8.09 -7.62 2.04
N GLU A 90 8.46 -8.81 2.50
CA GLU A 90 7.66 -9.56 3.46
C GLU A 90 7.56 -8.84 4.82
N LYS A 91 8.66 -8.26 5.29
CA LYS A 91 8.66 -7.46 6.53
C LYS A 91 7.81 -6.21 6.38
N VAL A 92 7.89 -5.53 5.24
CA VAL A 92 7.07 -4.35 4.96
C VAL A 92 5.59 -4.73 4.98
N MET A 93 5.22 -5.83 4.32
CA MET A 93 3.82 -6.27 4.30
C MET A 93 3.32 -6.62 5.69
N LYS A 94 4.14 -7.28 6.50
CA LYS A 94 3.77 -7.58 7.89
C LYS A 94 3.48 -6.29 8.67
N ARG A 95 4.33 -5.28 8.51
CA ARG A 95 4.15 -4.00 9.19
C ARG A 95 2.93 -3.24 8.67
N VAL A 96 2.71 -3.24 7.36
CA VAL A 96 1.55 -2.60 6.74
C VAL A 96 0.25 -3.19 7.29
N LYS A 97 0.18 -4.52 7.43
CA LYS A 97 -1.01 -5.16 7.99
C LYS A 97 -1.27 -4.71 9.42
N ILE A 98 -0.22 -4.60 10.24
CA ILE A 98 -0.35 -4.12 11.63
C ILE A 98 -0.86 -2.68 11.64
N LEU A 99 -0.34 -1.83 10.76
CA LEU A 99 -0.71 -0.41 10.72
C LEU A 99 -2.13 -0.17 10.22
N LEU A 100 -2.59 -0.95 9.25
CA LEU A 100 -3.82 -0.64 8.53
C LEU A 100 -5.03 -1.48 8.94
N HIS A 101 -4.84 -2.70 9.44
CA HIS A 101 -5.99 -3.53 9.81
C HIS A 101 -6.74 -2.88 10.98
N LYS A 102 -8.01 -2.62 10.78
CA LYS A 102 -8.90 -1.92 11.71
C LYS A 102 -8.53 -0.46 11.96
N ARG A 103 -7.63 0.10 11.14
CA ARG A 103 -7.28 1.51 11.22
C ARG A 103 -8.40 2.37 10.64
N MET A 104 -8.74 3.43 11.33
CA MET A 104 -9.75 4.38 10.84
C MET A 104 -9.14 5.25 9.75
N VAL A 105 -9.78 5.27 8.60
CA VAL A 105 -9.44 6.15 7.48
C VAL A 105 -10.69 6.93 7.13
N ASN A 106 -10.66 8.24 7.40
CA ASN A 106 -11.81 9.12 7.19
C ASN A 106 -13.09 8.58 7.85
N ASN A 107 -12.97 8.18 9.13
CA ASN A 107 -14.05 7.65 9.96
C ASN A 107 -14.61 6.29 9.52
N ARG A 108 -13.85 5.53 8.71
CA ARG A 108 -14.24 4.18 8.31
C ARG A 108 -13.08 3.22 8.57
N PRO A 109 -13.32 2.09 9.24
CA PRO A 109 -12.22 1.14 9.49
C PRO A 109 -11.83 0.39 8.22
N LEU A 110 -10.54 0.20 8.04
CA LEU A 110 -10.01 -0.70 7.02
C LEU A 110 -9.96 -2.12 7.56
N TYR A 111 -10.27 -3.09 6.70
CA TYR A 111 -10.18 -4.50 7.05
C TYR A 111 -9.24 -5.20 6.08
N LEU A 112 -8.33 -6.01 6.62
CA LEU A 112 -7.47 -6.85 5.79
C LEU A 112 -8.33 -7.87 5.06
N GLU A 113 -8.23 -7.89 3.73
CA GLU A 113 -8.95 -8.84 2.89
C GLU A 113 -8.09 -10.06 2.61
N SER A 114 -6.87 -9.82 2.12
CA SER A 114 -5.98 -10.91 1.73
C SER A 114 -4.53 -10.47 1.72
N SER A 115 -3.66 -11.43 2.01
CA SER A 115 -2.23 -11.31 1.76
C SER A 115 -1.97 -11.90 0.38
N LEU A 116 -1.31 -11.14 -0.47
CA LEU A 116 -0.95 -11.59 -1.81
C LEU A 116 0.49 -12.07 -1.78
N GLY A 117 0.72 -13.23 -2.35
CA GLY A 117 2.07 -13.75 -2.49
C GLY A 117 2.86 -12.97 -3.52
N GLU A 118 3.78 -13.64 -4.19
CA GLU A 118 4.60 -12.99 -5.20
C GLU A 118 3.73 -12.42 -6.32
N LEU A 119 3.93 -11.14 -6.64
CA LEU A 119 3.19 -10.42 -7.67
C LEU A 119 4.11 -10.07 -8.83
N PRO A 120 3.54 -9.83 -10.03
CA PRO A 120 4.34 -9.39 -11.17
C PRO A 120 5.09 -8.09 -10.88
N THR A 121 6.33 -8.03 -11.34
CA THR A 121 7.19 -6.86 -11.21
C THR A 121 8.26 -6.91 -12.29
N MET A 122 9.18 -5.94 -12.29
CA MET A 122 10.29 -5.92 -13.24
C MET A 122 11.25 -7.08 -13.02
N PRO A 123 11.90 -7.56 -14.09
CA PRO A 123 12.98 -8.53 -13.93
C PRO A 123 14.04 -8.06 -12.94
N GLY A 124 14.47 -8.95 -12.06
CA GLY A 124 15.44 -8.62 -11.02
C GLY A 124 14.82 -8.04 -9.75
N PHE A 125 13.49 -7.91 -9.70
CA PHE A 125 12.76 -7.43 -8.53
C PHE A 125 11.81 -8.48 -7.99
N TYR A 126 11.35 -8.26 -6.78
CA TYR A 126 10.34 -9.07 -6.10
C TYR A 126 9.25 -8.14 -5.59
N CYS A 127 8.01 -8.57 -5.69
CA CYS A 127 6.88 -7.79 -5.20
C CYS A 127 5.96 -8.66 -4.36
N ALA A 128 5.56 -8.14 -3.21
CA ALA A 128 4.51 -8.73 -2.38
C ALA A 128 3.49 -7.64 -2.07
N GLY A 129 2.26 -8.04 -1.78
CA GLY A 129 1.21 -7.08 -1.53
C GLY A 129 0.15 -7.60 -0.58
N CYS A 130 -0.76 -6.71 -0.24
CA CYS A 130 -1.95 -7.04 0.53
C CYS A 130 -3.09 -6.12 0.12
N ARG A 131 -4.30 -6.58 0.36
CA ARG A 131 -5.52 -5.84 0.04
C ARG A 131 -6.31 -5.56 1.29
N PHE A 132 -6.90 -4.37 1.32
CA PHE A 132 -7.81 -3.94 2.38
C PHE A 132 -9.10 -3.46 1.74
N TYR A 133 -10.19 -3.57 2.49
CA TYR A 133 -11.47 -3.04 2.04
C TYR A 133 -12.11 -2.23 3.16
N TYR A 134 -13.05 -1.39 2.79
CA TYR A 134 -13.91 -0.65 3.71
C TYR A 134 -15.26 -0.46 3.03
N TYR A 135 -16.25 -0.02 3.81
CA TYR A 135 -17.59 0.20 3.27
C TYR A 135 -17.82 1.67 3.00
N SER A 136 -18.43 1.98 1.88
CA SER A 136 -18.76 3.34 1.48
C SER A 136 -20.13 3.37 0.85
N ILE A 137 -20.75 4.56 0.83
CA ILE A 137 -22.04 4.76 0.19
C ILE A 137 -21.79 5.14 -1.27
N ILE A 138 -22.58 4.54 -2.14
CA ILE A 138 -22.52 4.82 -3.57
C ILE A 138 -22.84 6.29 -3.86
#